data_7e57091f8198899791c470cef55d8084
#
_entry.id   7e57091f8198899791c470cef55d8084
#
_cell.length_a   1.000
_cell.length_b   1.000
_cell.length_c   1.000
_cell.angle_alpha   90.00
_cell.angle_beta   90.00
_cell.angle_gamma   90.00
#
_symmetry.space_group_name_H-M   'P 1'
#
loop_
_entity.id
_entity.type
_entity.pdbx_description
1 polymer ?
#
loop_
_entity_poly.entity_id
_entity_poly.type
_entity_poly.pdbx_seq_one_letter_code
_entity_poly.pdbx_strand_id
1 'polypeptide(L)'
;MGLKRKIRIAILLSLLFLGDSLAFSETDKVSLKVNQILDTPDFVSVDFLTLAPSSKKKVFDLNSVFYRDSERGPSVSPATLEQLLKAIELNNMDNAKRLIIGLDINAQNKRGITPLYKSVFYNRFNFINLLLKRGANTNIPDHEGLSPLHVVALENLDKLPALLLDHGAEIEAKDSFGYTPLHLAADQNSTETAQTLIERGANVNNRSGWGNTPLHAATAQGNIKLIKLLLKKGAEIGAIDRLGRTALHWVAEKGYLHIAKFLIINGALVHHKDNDGHTPLHEAAKWDQKKMIKLFLAHGANVNSKGSDGRGPLHIAIANGNMDIANLLKKHGAEL
;
A
#
# COMPACT_ATOMS: atom_id res chain seq x y z
N MET A 1 1.40 17.87 -7.88
CA MET A 1 1.57 16.76 -8.83
C MET A 1 1.91 15.40 -8.15
N GLY A 2 2.51 15.40 -6.95
CA GLY A 2 2.99 14.20 -6.27
C GLY A 2 1.91 13.27 -5.68
N LEU A 3 0.97 13.78 -4.89
CA LEU A 3 0.02 12.96 -4.13
C LEU A 3 -0.96 12.20 -5.04
N LYS A 4 -1.57 12.86 -6.02
CA LYS A 4 -2.44 12.21 -7.00
C LYS A 4 -1.71 11.09 -7.74
N ARG A 5 -0.41 11.25 -8.02
CA ARG A 5 0.41 10.25 -8.70
C ARG A 5 0.79 9.09 -7.78
N LYS A 6 1.08 9.36 -6.50
CA LYS A 6 1.46 8.35 -5.50
C LYS A 6 0.25 7.54 -5.02
N ILE A 7 -0.88 8.18 -4.76
CA ILE A 7 -2.14 7.50 -4.42
C ILE A 7 -2.63 6.67 -5.62
N ARG A 8 -2.51 7.19 -6.85
CA ARG A 8 -2.80 6.44 -8.07
C ARG A 8 -1.89 5.23 -8.23
N ILE A 9 -0.61 5.35 -7.90
CA ILE A 9 0.35 4.24 -7.92
C ILE A 9 0.01 3.21 -6.84
N ALA A 10 -0.37 3.61 -5.64
CA ALA A 10 -0.80 2.70 -4.58
C ALA A 10 -2.10 1.96 -4.94
N ILE A 11 -3.08 2.65 -5.52
CA ILE A 11 -4.32 2.04 -6.05
C ILE A 11 -4.01 1.15 -7.25
N LEU A 12 -3.10 1.55 -8.14
CA LEU A 12 -2.68 0.76 -9.30
C LEU A 12 -1.89 -0.49 -8.89
N LEU A 13 -1.01 -0.38 -7.91
CA LEU A 13 -0.29 -1.53 -7.37
C LEU A 13 -1.28 -2.51 -6.72
N SER A 14 -2.26 -2.03 -5.96
CA SER A 14 -3.31 -2.91 -5.40
C SER A 14 -4.19 -3.55 -6.49
N LEU A 15 -4.43 -2.88 -7.62
CA LEU A 15 -5.19 -3.40 -8.77
C LEU A 15 -4.34 -4.37 -9.63
N LEU A 16 -3.05 -4.12 -9.80
CA LEU A 16 -2.12 -5.05 -10.47
C LEU A 16 -1.98 -6.37 -9.69
N PHE A 17 -2.11 -6.30 -8.36
CA PHE A 17 -2.12 -7.49 -7.50
C PHE A 17 -3.45 -8.25 -7.47
N LEU A 18 -4.54 -7.68 -8.00
CA LEU A 18 -5.82 -8.36 -8.24
C LEU A 18 -5.86 -9.10 -9.59
N GLY A 19 -4.85 -8.86 -10.45
CA GLY A 19 -4.87 -9.28 -11.87
C GLY A 19 -4.44 -10.72 -12.16
N ASP A 20 -4.28 -11.56 -11.16
CA ASP A 20 -3.80 -12.95 -11.36
C ASP A 20 -4.82 -13.91 -11.97
N SER A 21 -6.04 -13.45 -12.30
CA SER A 21 -7.02 -14.27 -13.03
C SER A 21 -7.32 -13.79 -14.45
N LEU A 22 -6.62 -12.75 -14.94
CA LEU A 22 -6.81 -12.25 -16.31
C LEU A 22 -5.72 -12.78 -17.24
N ALA A 23 -6.14 -13.36 -18.38
CA ALA A 23 -5.23 -13.81 -19.43
C ALA A 23 -4.32 -12.68 -19.91
N PHE A 24 -3.05 -13.00 -20.22
CA PHE A 24 -1.96 -12.09 -20.60
C PHE A 24 -2.33 -11.03 -21.66
N SER A 25 -3.33 -11.30 -22.51
CA SER A 25 -3.83 -10.37 -23.55
C SER A 25 -4.66 -9.19 -22.97
N GLU A 26 -5.12 -9.27 -21.74
CA GLU A 26 -5.92 -8.21 -21.11
C GLU A 26 -5.07 -7.30 -20.21
N THR A 27 -3.98 -7.80 -19.65
CA THR A 27 -3.05 -6.98 -18.84
C THR A 27 -2.37 -5.90 -19.68
N ASP A 28 -2.05 -6.18 -20.94
CA ASP A 28 -1.50 -5.18 -21.87
C ASP A 28 -2.54 -4.10 -22.22
N LYS A 29 -3.81 -4.48 -22.37
CA LYS A 29 -4.91 -3.52 -22.60
C LYS A 29 -5.23 -2.68 -21.37
N VAL A 30 -5.09 -3.25 -20.18
CA VAL A 30 -5.25 -2.54 -18.90
C VAL A 30 -4.09 -1.58 -18.70
N SER A 31 -2.85 -2.01 -18.96
CA SER A 31 -1.65 -1.16 -18.89
C SER A 31 -1.70 0.01 -19.89
N LEU A 32 -2.17 -0.24 -21.12
CA LEU A 32 -2.33 0.82 -22.14
C LEU A 32 -3.44 1.81 -21.78
N LYS A 33 -4.60 1.32 -21.30
CA LYS A 33 -5.70 2.18 -20.82
C LYS A 33 -5.29 2.99 -19.58
N VAL A 34 -4.54 2.38 -18.67
CA VAL A 34 -4.04 3.06 -17.48
C VAL A 34 -3.07 4.19 -17.85
N ASN A 35 -2.16 3.96 -18.80
CA ASN A 35 -1.26 5.00 -19.29
C ASN A 35 -2.00 6.15 -20.01
N GLN A 36 -3.04 5.84 -20.78
CA GLN A 36 -3.91 6.86 -21.41
C GLN A 36 -4.71 7.68 -20.39
N ILE A 37 -5.11 7.07 -19.28
CA ILE A 37 -5.83 7.74 -18.19
C ILE A 37 -4.90 8.64 -17.37
N LEU A 38 -3.61 8.28 -17.25
CA LEU A 38 -2.61 9.07 -16.52
C LEU A 38 -2.26 10.40 -17.19
N ASP A 39 -2.51 10.53 -18.49
CA ASP A 39 -2.15 11.71 -19.30
C ASP A 39 -3.31 12.71 -19.47
N THR A 40 -4.50 12.47 -18.94
CA THR A 40 -5.64 13.40 -19.04
C THR A 40 -5.69 14.39 -17.87
N PRO A 41 -5.92 15.71 -18.14
CA PRO A 41 -5.95 16.75 -17.09
C PRO A 41 -7.19 16.67 -16.18
N ASP A 42 -8.28 16.08 -16.62
CA ASP A 42 -9.58 16.03 -15.93
C ASP A 42 -10.03 14.59 -15.69
N PHE A 43 -9.58 14.02 -14.57
CA PHE A 43 -10.03 12.70 -14.17
C PHE A 43 -11.30 12.79 -13.31
N VAL A 44 -12.43 12.50 -13.91
CA VAL A 44 -13.71 12.26 -13.24
C VAL A 44 -14.20 10.90 -13.68
N SER A 45 -14.26 9.96 -12.74
CA SER A 45 -14.83 8.61 -12.84
C SER A 45 -14.18 7.61 -13.81
N VAL A 46 -13.59 6.55 -13.25
CA VAL A 46 -13.38 5.27 -13.95
C VAL A 46 -14.50 4.33 -13.56
N ASP A 47 -15.20 3.82 -14.54
CA ASP A 47 -16.22 2.81 -14.36
C ASP A 47 -15.55 1.45 -14.17
N PHE A 48 -15.38 1.03 -12.89
CA PHE A 48 -14.77 -0.26 -12.52
C PHE A 48 -15.64 -1.48 -12.83
N LEU A 49 -16.82 -1.27 -13.42
CA LEU A 49 -17.81 -2.33 -13.69
C LEU A 49 -17.40 -3.32 -14.78
N THR A 50 -16.34 -3.07 -15.54
CA THR A 50 -15.94 -3.93 -16.67
C THR A 50 -14.85 -4.95 -16.33
N LEU A 51 -14.33 -5.00 -15.10
CA LEU A 51 -13.17 -5.81 -14.73
C LEU A 51 -13.42 -6.92 -13.69
N ALA A 52 -14.69 -7.19 -13.31
CA ALA A 52 -15.00 -8.28 -12.38
C ALA A 52 -15.59 -9.49 -13.10
N PRO A 53 -15.07 -10.71 -12.88
CA PRO A 53 -15.74 -11.91 -13.34
C PRO A 53 -17.03 -12.12 -12.56
N SER A 54 -18.05 -12.55 -13.27
CA SER A 54 -19.43 -12.75 -12.84
C SER A 54 -19.57 -13.72 -11.67
N SER A 55 -19.62 -13.22 -10.44
CA SER A 55 -20.40 -13.87 -9.38
C SER A 55 -20.69 -12.91 -8.24
N LYS A 56 -21.99 -12.55 -8.15
CA LYS A 56 -22.65 -11.78 -7.08
C LYS A 56 -22.25 -10.33 -6.92
N LYS A 57 -22.96 -9.49 -7.71
CA LYS A 57 -23.05 -8.03 -7.58
C LYS A 57 -23.34 -7.60 -6.13
N LYS A 58 -22.35 -7.06 -5.43
CA LYS A 58 -22.55 -5.90 -4.58
C LYS A 58 -21.85 -4.74 -5.29
N VAL A 59 -22.67 -3.95 -5.96
CA VAL A 59 -22.26 -2.69 -6.56
C VAL A 59 -21.79 -1.80 -5.42
N PHE A 60 -20.48 -1.57 -5.32
CA PHE A 60 -19.96 -0.46 -4.56
C PHE A 60 -20.18 0.78 -5.43
N ASP A 61 -21.22 1.54 -5.11
CA ASP A 61 -21.45 2.85 -5.70
C ASP A 61 -20.43 3.83 -5.11
N LEU A 62 -19.35 4.05 -5.85
CA LEU A 62 -18.32 5.02 -5.49
C LEU A 62 -18.87 6.46 -5.46
N ASN A 63 -20.00 6.74 -6.15
CA ASN A 63 -20.66 8.03 -6.08
C ASN A 63 -21.35 8.23 -4.71
N SER A 64 -21.76 7.16 -4.01
CA SER A 64 -22.36 7.26 -2.69
C SER A 64 -21.31 7.50 -1.58
N VAL A 65 -20.04 7.22 -1.84
CA VAL A 65 -18.92 7.53 -0.93
C VAL A 65 -18.54 9.01 -1.03
N PHE A 66 -18.85 9.68 -2.15
CA PHE A 66 -18.43 11.05 -2.41
C PHE A 66 -19.46 12.14 -2.03
N TYR A 67 -20.69 11.76 -1.63
CA TYR A 67 -21.73 12.73 -1.26
C TYR A 67 -22.58 12.20 -0.09
N ARG A 68 -22.14 12.42 1.13
CA ARG A 68 -23.05 12.62 2.26
C ARG A 68 -22.81 14.02 2.81
N ASP A 69 -23.67 14.92 2.40
CA ASP A 69 -23.95 16.13 3.16
C ASP A 69 -24.52 15.71 4.52
N SER A 70 -23.74 15.81 5.57
CA SER A 70 -24.25 15.73 6.93
C SER A 70 -23.61 16.80 7.79
N GLU A 71 -24.46 17.76 8.07
CA GLU A 71 -24.59 18.58 9.27
C GLU A 71 -23.35 19.30 9.82
N ARG A 72 -23.42 20.56 9.65
CA ARG A 72 -22.66 21.76 9.83
C ARG A 72 -22.26 22.01 11.27
N GLY A 73 -20.96 22.08 11.50
CA GLY A 73 -20.38 22.93 12.50
C GLY A 73 -20.50 24.43 12.10
N PRO A 74 -20.15 25.39 12.99
CA PRO A 74 -20.31 26.81 12.71
C PRO A 74 -19.65 27.21 11.38
N SER A 75 -20.43 27.92 10.55
CA SER A 75 -20.08 28.26 9.17
C SER A 75 -18.86 29.16 9.10
N VAL A 76 -17.70 28.52 8.91
CA VAL A 76 -16.51 29.24 8.44
C VAL A 76 -16.76 29.61 6.99
N SER A 77 -16.59 30.87 6.66
CA SER A 77 -16.67 31.31 5.27
C SER A 77 -15.71 30.46 4.42
N PRO A 78 -16.18 29.70 3.41
CA PRO A 78 -15.31 28.84 2.59
C PRO A 78 -14.13 29.60 1.99
N ALA A 79 -14.31 30.87 1.70
CA ALA A 79 -13.26 31.76 1.18
C ALA A 79 -12.10 31.93 2.18
N THR A 80 -12.37 32.06 3.46
CA THR A 80 -11.32 32.27 4.50
C THR A 80 -10.48 31.01 4.70
N LEU A 81 -11.11 29.83 4.74
CA LEU A 81 -10.37 28.55 4.82
C LEU A 81 -9.50 28.33 3.58
N GLU A 82 -10.04 28.50 2.37
CA GLU A 82 -9.27 28.31 1.15
C GLU A 82 -8.11 29.33 1.05
N GLN A 83 -8.29 30.55 1.54
CA GLN A 83 -7.21 31.54 1.62
C GLN A 83 -6.11 31.09 2.59
N LEU A 84 -6.46 30.53 3.76
CA LEU A 84 -5.48 29.97 4.69
C LEU A 84 -4.75 28.76 4.07
N LEU A 85 -5.47 27.83 3.45
CA LEU A 85 -4.87 26.68 2.78
C LEU A 85 -3.91 27.13 1.67
N LYS A 86 -4.24 28.21 0.94
CA LYS A 86 -3.35 28.78 -0.08
C LYS A 86 -2.12 29.46 0.52
N ALA A 87 -2.28 30.18 1.65
CA ALA A 87 -1.15 30.76 2.36
C ALA A 87 -0.16 29.70 2.87
N ILE A 88 -0.66 28.56 3.36
CA ILE A 88 0.16 27.39 3.76
C ILE A 88 0.93 26.84 2.54
N GLU A 89 0.25 26.61 1.44
CA GLU A 89 0.86 26.13 0.19
C GLU A 89 2.00 27.05 -0.25
N LEU A 90 1.75 28.37 -0.26
CA LEU A 90 2.71 29.39 -0.67
C LEU A 90 3.76 29.73 0.41
N ASN A 91 3.68 29.08 1.58
CA ASN A 91 4.54 29.34 2.75
C ASN A 91 4.49 30.78 3.24
N ASN A 92 3.33 31.44 3.11
CA ASN A 92 3.12 32.82 3.54
C ASN A 92 2.63 32.86 5.00
N MET A 93 3.58 32.87 5.94
CA MET A 93 3.28 32.81 7.39
C MET A 93 2.56 34.06 7.89
N ASP A 94 2.88 35.23 7.38
CA ASP A 94 2.29 36.50 7.87
C ASP A 94 0.81 36.58 7.48
N ASN A 95 0.49 36.20 6.26
CA ASN A 95 -0.90 36.10 5.82
C ASN A 95 -1.68 35.04 6.61
N ALA A 96 -1.09 33.88 6.81
CA ALA A 96 -1.73 32.81 7.57
C ALA A 96 -2.01 33.18 9.03
N LYS A 97 -1.08 33.87 9.71
CA LYS A 97 -1.29 34.36 11.09
C LYS A 97 -2.50 35.28 11.21
N ARG A 98 -2.78 36.08 10.18
CA ARG A 98 -3.97 36.95 10.14
C ARG A 98 -5.23 36.15 9.89
N LEU A 99 -5.18 35.23 8.92
CA LEU A 99 -6.34 34.42 8.51
C LEU A 99 -6.79 33.43 9.57
N ILE A 100 -5.88 32.95 10.43
CA ILE A 100 -6.16 31.96 11.46
C ILE A 100 -6.92 32.55 12.66
N ILE A 101 -7.01 33.89 12.78
CA ILE A 101 -7.73 34.56 13.84
C ILE A 101 -9.24 34.41 13.59
N GLY A 102 -9.96 33.78 14.52
CA GLY A 102 -11.40 33.54 14.40
C GLY A 102 -11.81 32.39 13.46
N LEU A 103 -10.84 31.71 12.89
CA LEU A 103 -11.10 30.50 12.10
C LEU A 103 -11.15 29.25 13.00
N ASP A 104 -12.07 28.34 12.72
CA ASP A 104 -11.96 27.00 13.28
C ASP A 104 -10.70 26.32 12.72
N ILE A 105 -9.75 26.06 13.64
CA ILE A 105 -8.44 25.48 13.31
C ILE A 105 -8.55 24.09 12.65
N ASN A 106 -9.70 23.42 12.87
CA ASN A 106 -10.02 22.08 12.42
C ASN A 106 -10.99 22.06 11.22
N ALA A 107 -11.33 23.26 10.69
CA ALA A 107 -12.21 23.33 9.53
C ALA A 107 -11.68 22.52 8.36
N GLN A 108 -12.56 21.81 7.68
CA GLN A 108 -12.27 21.00 6.51
C GLN A 108 -12.81 21.66 5.24
N ASN A 109 -12.04 21.64 4.17
CA ASN A 109 -12.54 22.01 2.85
C ASN A 109 -13.33 20.85 2.21
N LYS A 110 -13.82 21.08 0.97
CA LYS A 110 -14.61 20.09 0.19
C LYS A 110 -13.90 18.74 -0.07
N ARG A 111 -12.63 18.59 0.32
CA ARG A 111 -11.86 17.34 0.23
C ARG A 111 -11.51 16.75 1.58
N GLY A 112 -12.06 17.30 2.66
CA GLY A 112 -11.68 16.91 4.01
C GLY A 112 -10.32 17.46 4.46
N ILE A 113 -9.71 18.39 3.71
CA ILE A 113 -8.37 18.90 4.02
C ILE A 113 -8.45 19.96 5.10
N THR A 114 -7.79 19.71 6.24
CA THR A 114 -7.58 20.70 7.31
C THR A 114 -6.32 21.53 7.09
N PRO A 115 -6.16 22.69 7.76
CA PRO A 115 -4.90 23.43 7.76
C PRO A 115 -3.69 22.59 8.19
N LEU A 116 -3.86 21.75 9.24
CA LEU A 116 -2.79 20.87 9.69
C LEU A 116 -2.42 19.83 8.62
N TYR A 117 -3.41 19.13 8.05
CA TYR A 117 -3.20 18.19 6.95
C TYR A 117 -2.41 18.83 5.80
N LYS A 118 -2.85 20.02 5.34
CA LYS A 118 -2.20 20.76 4.27
C LYS A 118 -0.75 21.15 4.63
N SER A 119 -0.52 21.55 5.87
CA SER A 119 0.82 21.92 6.35
C SER A 119 1.77 20.73 6.38
N VAL A 120 1.29 19.56 6.79
CA VAL A 120 2.05 18.29 6.74
C VAL A 120 2.35 17.93 5.29
N PHE A 121 1.34 17.95 4.42
CA PHE A 121 1.50 17.60 3.01
C PHE A 121 2.57 18.44 2.29
N TYR A 122 2.63 19.75 2.59
CA TYR A 122 3.65 20.64 2.02
C TYR A 122 4.94 20.70 2.85
N ASN A 123 5.06 19.88 3.92
CA ASN A 123 6.19 19.86 4.85
C ASN A 123 6.51 21.26 5.41
N ARG A 124 5.47 22.00 5.84
CA ARG A 124 5.59 23.37 6.37
C ARG A 124 5.76 23.36 7.90
N PHE A 125 6.94 23.02 8.37
CA PHE A 125 7.23 22.78 9.78
C PHE A 125 6.77 23.93 10.71
N ASN A 126 7.00 25.19 10.32
CA ASN A 126 6.57 26.34 11.11
C ASN A 126 5.03 26.44 11.24
N PHE A 127 4.30 26.10 10.17
CA PHE A 127 2.83 26.05 10.21
C PHE A 127 2.35 24.88 11.06
N ILE A 128 2.96 23.71 10.93
CA ILE A 128 2.63 22.53 11.73
C ILE A 128 2.73 22.90 13.22
N ASN A 129 3.86 23.46 13.65
CA ASN A 129 4.05 23.88 15.04
C ASN A 129 3.06 24.94 15.50
N LEU A 130 2.77 25.93 14.65
CA LEU A 130 1.79 26.97 14.96
C LEU A 130 0.39 26.38 15.18
N LEU A 131 -0.03 25.46 14.30
CA LEU A 131 -1.35 24.83 14.34
C LEU A 131 -1.48 23.89 15.54
N LEU A 132 -0.46 23.06 15.79
CA LEU A 132 -0.43 22.17 16.95
C LEU A 132 -0.47 22.93 18.28
N LYS A 133 0.30 24.01 18.41
CA LYS A 133 0.24 24.91 19.60
C LYS A 133 -1.14 25.53 19.82
N ARG A 134 -1.96 25.63 18.79
CA ARG A 134 -3.34 26.12 18.84
C ARG A 134 -4.38 25.03 18.97
N GLY A 135 -3.97 23.79 19.21
CA GLY A 135 -4.86 22.67 19.43
C GLY A 135 -5.45 22.06 18.17
N ALA A 136 -4.75 22.19 17.02
CA ALA A 136 -5.19 21.49 15.82
C ALA A 136 -5.23 19.98 16.07
N ASN A 137 -6.35 19.36 15.72
CA ASN A 137 -6.55 17.92 15.86
C ASN A 137 -5.75 17.15 14.79
N THR A 138 -4.88 16.27 15.26
CA THR A 138 -3.98 15.44 14.44
C THR A 138 -4.70 14.27 13.77
N ASN A 139 -5.97 14.00 14.11
CA ASN A 139 -6.68 12.79 13.73
C ASN A 139 -7.79 13.02 12.69
N ILE A 140 -8.00 14.26 12.26
CA ILE A 140 -9.02 14.55 11.24
C ILE A 140 -8.50 14.07 9.88
N PRO A 141 -9.15 13.05 9.28
CA PRO A 141 -8.76 12.53 7.98
C PRO A 141 -9.31 13.38 6.84
N ASP A 142 -8.76 13.22 5.66
CA ASP A 142 -9.41 13.65 4.43
C ASP A 142 -10.52 12.66 4.01
N HIS A 143 -11.17 12.91 2.87
CA HIS A 143 -12.26 12.05 2.39
C HIS A 143 -11.81 10.64 1.97
N GLU A 144 -10.50 10.39 1.83
CA GLU A 144 -9.93 9.06 1.57
C GLU A 144 -9.56 8.34 2.88
N GLY A 145 -9.87 8.95 4.03
CA GLY A 145 -9.54 8.42 5.36
C GLY A 145 -8.10 8.67 5.78
N LEU A 146 -7.33 9.43 5.00
CA LEU A 146 -5.92 9.70 5.30
C LEU A 146 -5.80 10.76 6.40
N SER A 147 -5.31 10.38 7.57
CA SER A 147 -4.94 11.33 8.63
C SER A 147 -3.61 12.02 8.31
N PRO A 148 -3.25 13.13 8.99
CA PRO A 148 -1.93 13.73 8.86
C PRO A 148 -0.76 12.74 9.04
N LEU A 149 -0.89 11.74 9.91
CA LEU A 149 0.13 10.72 10.12
C LEU A 149 0.27 9.77 8.91
N HIS A 150 -0.81 9.47 8.21
CA HIS A 150 -0.76 8.75 6.93
C HIS A 150 0.01 9.56 5.86
N VAL A 151 -0.22 10.88 5.80
CA VAL A 151 0.48 11.77 4.88
C VAL A 151 1.99 11.78 5.16
N VAL A 152 2.37 11.82 6.44
CA VAL A 152 3.78 11.71 6.85
C VAL A 152 4.41 10.43 6.30
N ALA A 153 3.72 9.30 6.38
CA ALA A 153 4.19 8.02 5.89
C ALA A 153 4.32 8.00 4.35
N LEU A 154 3.31 8.54 3.65
CA LEU A 154 3.29 8.62 2.18
C LEU A 154 4.37 9.54 1.61
N GLU A 155 4.64 10.67 2.27
CA GLU A 155 5.58 11.69 1.79
C GLU A 155 6.99 11.51 2.35
N ASN A 156 7.24 10.43 3.14
CA ASN A 156 8.52 10.12 3.78
C ASN A 156 9.08 11.30 4.59
N LEU A 157 8.23 11.85 5.48
CA LEU A 157 8.57 12.99 6.32
C LEU A 157 9.06 12.54 7.69
N ASP A 158 10.25 11.99 7.73
CA ASP A 158 10.85 11.27 8.87
C ASP A 158 10.94 12.06 10.20
N LYS A 159 10.91 13.40 10.13
CA LYS A 159 10.95 14.28 11.31
C LYS A 159 9.59 14.54 11.96
N LEU A 160 8.50 14.19 11.29
CA LEU A 160 7.15 14.54 11.72
C LEU A 160 6.41 13.44 12.49
N PRO A 161 6.71 12.14 12.36
CA PRO A 161 5.95 11.11 13.07
C PRO A 161 5.92 11.32 14.58
N ALA A 162 7.11 11.52 15.18
CA ALA A 162 7.23 11.73 16.62
C ALA A 162 6.44 12.99 17.06
N LEU A 163 6.56 14.09 16.33
CA LEU A 163 5.85 15.33 16.63
C LEU A 163 4.33 15.15 16.62
N LEU A 164 3.77 14.50 15.60
CA LEU A 164 2.32 14.28 15.55
C LEU A 164 1.84 13.31 16.64
N LEU A 165 2.61 12.25 16.92
CA LEU A 165 2.31 11.30 18.00
C LEU A 165 2.36 11.97 19.38
N ASP A 166 3.32 12.86 19.63
CA ASP A 166 3.41 13.64 20.87
C ASP A 166 2.20 14.59 21.05
N HIS A 167 1.50 14.91 19.96
CA HIS A 167 0.26 15.71 19.97
C HIS A 167 -1.01 14.86 19.78
N GLY A 168 -0.93 13.56 20.09
CA GLY A 168 -2.10 12.68 20.15
C GLY A 168 -2.56 12.10 18.80
N ALA A 169 -1.67 12.01 17.80
CA ALA A 169 -2.00 11.32 16.56
C ALA A 169 -2.24 9.82 16.83
N GLU A 170 -3.33 9.28 16.28
CA GLU A 170 -3.68 7.87 16.37
C GLU A 170 -2.74 7.05 15.48
N ILE A 171 -1.86 6.28 16.13
CA ILE A 171 -0.83 5.48 15.46
C ILE A 171 -1.42 4.36 14.60
N GLU A 172 -2.62 3.87 14.96
CA GLU A 172 -3.34 2.78 14.30
C GLU A 172 -4.53 3.28 13.46
N ALA A 173 -4.61 4.59 13.20
CA ALA A 173 -5.64 5.13 12.30
C ALA A 173 -5.65 4.36 10.99
N LYS A 174 -6.84 4.08 10.46
CA LYS A 174 -7.00 3.35 9.19
C LYS A 174 -7.60 4.26 8.13
N ASP A 175 -7.00 4.24 6.94
CA ASP A 175 -7.58 4.87 5.76
C ASP A 175 -8.77 4.04 5.22
N SER A 176 -9.41 4.50 4.15
CA SER A 176 -10.56 3.85 3.52
C SER A 176 -10.28 2.42 3.03
N PHE A 177 -9.03 2.05 2.86
CA PHE A 177 -8.59 0.69 2.47
C PHE A 177 -8.11 -0.13 3.67
N GLY A 178 -8.18 0.41 4.89
CA GLY A 178 -7.72 -0.24 6.11
C GLY A 178 -6.20 -0.22 6.29
N TYR A 179 -5.47 0.57 5.52
CA TYR A 179 -4.03 0.76 5.74
C TYR A 179 -3.79 1.67 6.95
N THR A 180 -2.83 1.31 7.80
CA THR A 180 -2.31 2.16 8.86
C THR A 180 -1.12 2.98 8.35
N PRO A 181 -0.67 4.04 9.06
CA PRO A 181 0.55 4.76 8.71
C PRO A 181 1.76 3.84 8.53
N LEU A 182 1.87 2.77 9.32
CA LEU A 182 2.98 1.80 9.18
C LEU A 182 2.91 1.01 7.86
N HIS A 183 1.72 0.65 7.40
CA HIS A 183 1.57 0.02 6.07
C HIS A 183 2.06 0.95 4.96
N LEU A 184 1.63 2.22 5.01
CA LEU A 184 2.01 3.20 3.99
C LEU A 184 3.51 3.52 4.04
N ALA A 185 4.09 3.63 5.24
CA ALA A 185 5.52 3.81 5.39
C ALA A 185 6.31 2.62 4.80
N ALA A 186 5.83 1.39 5.02
CA ALA A 186 6.44 0.19 4.45
C ALA A 186 6.31 0.15 2.93
N ASP A 187 5.15 0.53 2.39
CA ASP A 187 4.88 0.58 0.95
C ASP A 187 5.69 1.67 0.23
N GLN A 188 5.85 2.83 0.87
CA GLN A 188 6.65 3.94 0.32
C GLN A 188 8.15 3.81 0.58
N ASN A 189 8.61 2.70 1.17
CA ASN A 189 10.01 2.48 1.55
C ASN A 189 10.56 3.54 2.53
N SER A 190 9.66 4.15 3.31
CA SER A 190 9.94 5.19 4.30
C SER A 190 10.46 4.55 5.59
N THR A 191 11.70 4.09 5.56
CA THR A 191 12.28 3.24 6.63
C THR A 191 12.35 3.97 7.96
N GLU A 192 12.77 5.23 7.97
CA GLU A 192 12.93 6.04 9.18
C GLU A 192 11.58 6.35 9.82
N THR A 193 10.57 6.69 9.00
CA THR A 193 9.18 6.86 9.46
C THR A 193 8.64 5.56 10.04
N ALA A 194 8.81 4.42 9.32
CA ALA A 194 8.38 3.11 9.81
C ALA A 194 9.07 2.75 11.13
N GLN A 195 10.36 3.01 11.25
CA GLN A 195 11.12 2.78 12.49
C GLN A 195 10.51 3.59 13.65
N THR A 196 10.28 4.89 13.46
CA THR A 196 9.66 5.75 14.49
C THR A 196 8.29 5.23 14.90
N LEU A 197 7.44 4.86 13.94
CA LEU A 197 6.12 4.28 14.24
C LEU A 197 6.23 3.00 15.07
N ILE A 198 7.13 2.09 14.68
CA ILE A 198 7.36 0.83 15.41
C ILE A 198 7.90 1.09 16.81
N GLU A 199 8.83 2.01 16.99
CA GLU A 199 9.40 2.39 18.30
C GLU A 199 8.34 3.02 19.21
N ARG A 200 7.35 3.71 18.63
CA ARG A 200 6.21 4.30 19.34
C ARG A 200 5.05 3.33 19.52
N GLY A 201 5.22 2.04 19.22
CA GLY A 201 4.27 0.98 19.55
C GLY A 201 3.29 0.63 18.44
N ALA A 202 3.53 1.03 17.18
CA ALA A 202 2.69 0.58 16.07
C ALA A 202 2.69 -0.94 15.97
N ASN A 203 1.50 -1.52 15.81
CA ASN A 203 1.33 -2.96 15.67
C ASN A 203 1.84 -3.44 14.30
N VAL A 204 2.94 -4.17 14.32
CA VAL A 204 3.61 -4.71 13.12
C VAL A 204 2.80 -5.78 12.39
N ASN A 205 1.73 -6.30 13.02
CA ASN A 205 0.85 -7.35 12.49
C ASN A 205 -0.53 -6.84 12.07
N ASN A 206 -0.75 -5.53 12.07
CA ASN A 206 -2.00 -4.97 11.56
C ASN A 206 -2.27 -5.43 10.14
N ARG A 207 -3.55 -5.65 9.83
CA ARG A 207 -4.00 -6.12 8.53
C ARG A 207 -4.82 -5.04 7.84
N SER A 208 -4.46 -4.73 6.61
CA SER A 208 -5.24 -3.85 5.74
C SER A 208 -6.55 -4.49 5.31
N GLY A 209 -7.38 -3.77 4.60
CA GLY A 209 -8.60 -4.30 3.97
C GLY A 209 -8.34 -5.48 3.01
N TRP A 210 -7.14 -5.60 2.48
CA TRP A 210 -6.69 -6.72 1.64
C TRP A 210 -5.98 -7.83 2.43
N GLY A 211 -5.96 -7.74 3.75
CA GLY A 211 -5.26 -8.70 4.61
C GLY A 211 -3.74 -8.52 4.64
N ASN A 212 -3.18 -7.58 3.89
CA ASN A 212 -1.74 -7.31 3.89
C ASN A 212 -1.28 -6.81 5.24
N THR A 213 -0.10 -7.24 5.67
CA THR A 213 0.61 -6.68 6.83
C THR A 213 1.72 -5.74 6.35
N PRO A 214 2.30 -4.91 7.24
CA PRO A 214 3.50 -4.12 6.91
C PRO A 214 4.66 -4.97 6.36
N LEU A 215 4.76 -6.25 6.78
CA LEU A 215 5.76 -7.17 6.24
C LEU A 215 5.53 -7.47 4.75
N HIS A 216 4.29 -7.66 4.31
CA HIS A 216 3.97 -7.82 2.88
C HIS A 216 4.38 -6.57 2.10
N ALA A 217 4.03 -5.39 2.57
CA ALA A 217 4.39 -4.12 1.93
C ALA A 217 5.91 -3.93 1.83
N ALA A 218 6.64 -4.11 2.94
CA ALA A 218 8.10 -4.02 2.95
C ALA A 218 8.76 -5.05 2.00
N THR A 219 8.15 -6.22 1.87
CA THR A 219 8.61 -7.30 1.00
C THR A 219 8.40 -6.95 -0.48
N ALA A 220 7.24 -6.39 -0.83
CA ALA A 220 6.93 -5.94 -2.18
C ALA A 220 7.91 -4.85 -2.65
N GLN A 221 8.35 -3.99 -1.74
CA GLN A 221 9.32 -2.92 -2.03
C GLN A 221 10.78 -3.36 -1.95
N GLY A 222 11.04 -4.59 -1.52
CA GLY A 222 12.42 -5.11 -1.41
C GLY A 222 13.22 -4.51 -0.25
N ASN A 223 12.56 -3.94 0.77
CA ASN A 223 13.20 -3.25 1.89
C ASN A 223 13.72 -4.22 2.95
N ILE A 224 14.88 -4.80 2.73
CA ILE A 224 15.47 -5.75 3.68
C ILE A 224 15.73 -5.15 5.08
N LYS A 225 16.02 -3.84 5.18
CA LYS A 225 16.23 -3.18 6.48
C LYS A 225 14.93 -3.18 7.29
N LEU A 226 13.83 -2.78 6.65
CA LEU A 226 12.52 -2.75 7.30
C LEU A 226 12.00 -4.16 7.59
N ILE A 227 12.18 -5.12 6.68
CA ILE A 227 11.83 -6.54 6.90
C ILE A 227 12.53 -7.06 8.16
N LYS A 228 13.84 -6.83 8.31
CA LYS A 228 14.60 -7.22 9.51
C LYS A 228 14.04 -6.58 10.78
N LEU A 229 13.70 -5.29 10.72
CA LEU A 229 13.12 -4.58 11.85
C LEU A 229 11.75 -5.14 12.24
N LEU A 230 10.88 -5.34 11.27
CA LEU A 230 9.54 -5.89 11.49
C LEU A 230 9.60 -7.29 12.15
N LEU A 231 10.43 -8.19 11.61
CA LEU A 231 10.60 -9.54 12.19
C LEU A 231 11.22 -9.49 13.60
N LYS A 232 12.20 -8.61 13.83
CA LYS A 232 12.76 -8.38 15.18
C LYS A 232 11.70 -7.91 16.17
N LYS A 233 10.68 -7.20 15.69
CA LYS A 233 9.58 -6.66 16.50
C LYS A 233 8.33 -7.56 16.53
N GLY A 234 8.47 -8.81 16.09
CA GLY A 234 7.43 -9.83 16.19
C GLY A 234 6.45 -9.86 15.02
N ALA A 235 6.84 -9.38 13.85
CA ALA A 235 6.02 -9.57 12.65
C ALA A 235 5.91 -11.07 12.33
N GLU A 236 4.68 -11.51 12.06
CA GLU A 236 4.36 -12.90 11.72
C GLU A 236 4.87 -13.20 10.30
N ILE A 237 5.96 -13.99 10.21
CA ILE A 237 6.60 -14.33 8.93
C ILE A 237 5.68 -15.14 8.00
N GLY A 238 4.76 -15.91 8.57
CA GLY A 238 3.75 -16.71 7.88
C GLY A 238 2.41 -16.00 7.69
N ALA A 239 2.31 -14.70 7.99
CA ALA A 239 1.08 -13.94 7.74
C ALA A 239 0.65 -14.08 6.28
N ILE A 240 -0.66 -14.22 6.06
CA ILE A 240 -1.25 -14.36 4.71
C ILE A 240 -2.11 -13.14 4.36
N ASP A 241 -2.10 -12.73 3.11
CA ASP A 241 -3.04 -11.74 2.57
C ASP A 241 -4.42 -12.39 2.26
N ARG A 242 -5.36 -11.65 1.68
CA ARG A 242 -6.69 -12.17 1.30
C ARG A 242 -6.63 -13.28 0.25
N LEU A 243 -5.57 -13.35 -0.54
CA LEU A 243 -5.35 -14.40 -1.54
C LEU A 243 -4.63 -15.62 -0.92
N GLY A 244 -4.37 -15.63 0.38
CA GLY A 244 -3.62 -16.70 1.05
C GLY A 244 -2.12 -16.62 0.83
N ARG A 245 -1.59 -15.55 0.22
CA ARG A 245 -0.17 -15.42 -0.11
C ARG A 245 0.62 -14.93 1.09
N THR A 246 1.77 -15.53 1.33
CA THR A 246 2.75 -15.08 2.33
C THR A 246 3.77 -14.10 1.71
N ALA A 247 4.56 -13.47 2.54
CA ALA A 247 5.70 -12.65 2.12
C ALA A 247 6.62 -13.39 1.13
N LEU A 248 6.76 -14.73 1.26
CA LEU A 248 7.60 -15.53 0.38
C LEU A 248 7.03 -15.66 -1.04
N HIS A 249 5.71 -15.66 -1.22
CA HIS A 249 5.07 -15.59 -2.55
C HIS A 249 5.41 -14.26 -3.23
N TRP A 250 5.28 -13.16 -2.52
CA TRP A 250 5.59 -11.82 -3.03
C TRP A 250 7.05 -11.68 -3.45
N VAL A 251 7.97 -12.21 -2.63
CA VAL A 251 9.40 -12.23 -2.96
C VAL A 251 9.68 -13.08 -4.19
N ALA A 252 8.97 -14.21 -4.34
CA ALA A 252 9.11 -15.09 -5.49
C ALA A 252 8.68 -14.40 -6.79
N GLU A 253 7.57 -13.66 -6.76
CA GLU A 253 7.10 -12.83 -7.86
C GLU A 253 8.13 -11.76 -8.25
N LYS A 254 8.66 -11.01 -7.28
CA LYS A 254 9.58 -9.89 -7.51
C LYS A 254 11.03 -10.30 -7.79
N GLY A 255 11.40 -11.54 -7.55
CA GLY A 255 12.76 -12.04 -7.78
C GLY A 255 13.80 -11.57 -6.76
N TYR A 256 13.40 -11.11 -5.57
CA TYR A 256 14.32 -10.61 -4.53
C TYR A 256 15.02 -11.77 -3.80
N LEU A 257 15.96 -12.41 -4.48
CA LEU A 257 16.64 -13.64 -4.01
C LEU A 257 17.25 -13.52 -2.61
N HIS A 258 17.88 -12.40 -2.30
CA HIS A 258 18.50 -12.18 -0.99
C HIS A 258 17.47 -12.09 0.14
N ILE A 259 16.27 -11.53 -0.14
CA ILE A 259 15.16 -11.46 0.80
C ILE A 259 14.56 -12.86 1.00
N ALA A 260 14.35 -13.62 -0.09
CA ALA A 260 13.86 -14.99 0.02
C ALA A 260 14.77 -15.85 0.90
N LYS A 261 16.10 -15.79 0.70
CA LYS A 261 17.07 -16.48 1.55
C LYS A 261 16.90 -16.08 3.02
N PHE A 262 16.78 -14.77 3.27
CA PHE A 262 16.63 -14.25 4.62
C PHE A 262 15.31 -14.74 5.26
N LEU A 263 14.19 -14.68 4.54
CA LEU A 263 12.89 -15.15 5.04
C LEU A 263 12.92 -16.66 5.34
N ILE A 264 13.48 -17.48 4.46
CA ILE A 264 13.58 -18.94 4.66
C ILE A 264 14.42 -19.28 5.89
N ILE A 265 15.57 -18.64 6.07
CA ILE A 265 16.41 -18.83 7.26
C ILE A 265 15.68 -18.44 8.55
N ASN A 266 14.75 -17.49 8.48
CA ASN A 266 13.92 -17.08 9.62
C ASN A 266 12.59 -17.83 9.71
N GLY A 267 12.42 -18.95 9.00
CA GLY A 267 11.29 -19.86 9.16
C GLY A 267 10.12 -19.68 8.17
N ALA A 268 10.30 -18.91 7.10
CA ALA A 268 9.27 -18.85 6.05
C ALA A 268 9.13 -20.21 5.34
N LEU A 269 7.90 -20.67 5.20
CA LEU A 269 7.59 -21.98 4.65
C LEU A 269 7.56 -21.94 3.11
N VAL A 270 8.47 -22.68 2.47
CA VAL A 270 8.58 -22.75 1.00
C VAL A 270 7.43 -23.53 0.33
N HIS A 271 6.65 -24.26 1.13
CA HIS A 271 5.54 -25.11 0.65
C HIS A 271 4.14 -24.56 1.01
N HIS A 272 4.06 -23.36 1.58
CA HIS A 272 2.76 -22.76 1.88
C HIS A 272 1.97 -22.58 0.58
N LYS A 273 0.69 -22.94 0.62
CA LYS A 273 -0.23 -22.78 -0.52
C LYS A 273 -1.12 -21.57 -0.31
N ASP A 274 -1.26 -20.76 -1.34
CA ASP A 274 -2.26 -19.70 -1.39
C ASP A 274 -3.67 -20.27 -1.64
N ASN A 275 -4.68 -19.42 -1.81
CA ASN A 275 -6.06 -19.83 -2.01
C ASN A 275 -6.29 -20.60 -3.32
N ASP A 276 -5.43 -20.42 -4.30
CA ASP A 276 -5.45 -21.16 -5.56
C ASP A 276 -4.59 -22.44 -5.49
N GLY A 277 -4.06 -22.76 -4.32
CA GLY A 277 -3.19 -23.91 -4.08
C GLY A 277 -1.78 -23.69 -4.63
N HIS A 278 -1.42 -22.51 -5.06
CA HIS A 278 -0.09 -22.19 -5.57
C HIS A 278 0.89 -22.01 -4.40
N THR A 279 2.12 -22.47 -4.59
CA THR A 279 3.24 -22.27 -3.67
C THR A 279 4.16 -21.18 -4.19
N PRO A 280 5.11 -20.66 -3.41
CA PRO A 280 6.13 -19.74 -3.91
C PRO A 280 6.90 -20.24 -5.13
N LEU A 281 7.00 -21.59 -5.29
CA LEU A 281 7.62 -22.20 -6.47
C LEU A 281 6.78 -21.99 -7.75
N HIS A 282 5.46 -21.99 -7.66
CA HIS A 282 4.57 -21.66 -8.78
C HIS A 282 4.78 -20.21 -9.24
N GLU A 283 4.86 -19.27 -8.28
CA GLU A 283 5.13 -17.87 -8.58
C GLU A 283 6.52 -17.70 -9.23
N ALA A 284 7.54 -18.35 -8.70
CA ALA A 284 8.87 -18.30 -9.30
C ALA A 284 8.91 -18.87 -10.74
N ALA A 285 8.10 -19.90 -11.04
CA ALA A 285 7.98 -20.47 -12.38
C ALA A 285 7.20 -19.53 -13.32
N LYS A 286 6.16 -18.88 -12.83
CA LYS A 286 5.35 -17.90 -13.55
C LYS A 286 6.18 -16.70 -14.01
N TRP A 287 7.05 -16.20 -13.14
CA TRP A 287 7.82 -14.96 -13.33
C TRP A 287 9.27 -15.20 -13.77
N ASP A 288 9.58 -16.38 -14.33
CA ASP A 288 10.93 -16.75 -14.88
C ASP A 288 12.09 -16.59 -13.88
N GLN A 289 11.83 -16.82 -12.59
CA GLN A 289 12.78 -16.58 -11.51
C GLN A 289 13.72 -17.80 -11.28
N LYS A 290 14.59 -18.12 -12.24
CA LYS A 290 15.47 -19.31 -12.24
C LYS A 290 16.29 -19.49 -10.95
N LYS A 291 16.85 -18.40 -10.39
CA LYS A 291 17.62 -18.46 -9.15
C LYS A 291 16.75 -18.76 -7.94
N MET A 292 15.50 -18.25 -7.95
CA MET A 292 14.52 -18.49 -6.91
C MET A 292 14.06 -19.94 -6.90
N ILE A 293 13.77 -20.50 -8.07
CA ILE A 293 13.41 -21.93 -8.22
C ILE A 293 14.49 -22.82 -7.61
N LYS A 294 15.77 -22.59 -7.95
CA LYS A 294 16.89 -23.34 -7.36
C LYS A 294 16.94 -23.22 -5.85
N LEU A 295 16.69 -22.02 -5.33
CA LEU A 295 16.64 -21.77 -3.89
C LEU A 295 15.53 -22.58 -3.22
N PHE A 296 14.31 -22.53 -3.76
CA PHE A 296 13.17 -23.23 -3.17
C PHE A 296 13.31 -24.74 -3.22
N LEU A 297 13.79 -25.30 -4.36
CA LEU A 297 14.06 -26.73 -4.47
C LEU A 297 15.14 -27.19 -3.48
N ALA A 298 16.20 -26.40 -3.30
CA ALA A 298 17.25 -26.68 -2.31
C ALA A 298 16.73 -26.67 -0.86
N HIS A 299 15.59 -26.00 -0.59
CA HIS A 299 14.94 -25.97 0.73
C HIS A 299 13.70 -26.87 0.80
N GLY A 300 13.59 -27.87 -0.09
CA GLY A 300 12.57 -28.90 -0.01
C GLY A 300 11.21 -28.54 -0.60
N ALA A 301 11.13 -27.51 -1.45
CA ALA A 301 9.90 -27.27 -2.19
C ALA A 301 9.55 -28.47 -3.07
N ASN A 302 8.28 -28.93 -3.00
CA ASN A 302 7.81 -30.02 -3.85
C ASN A 302 7.63 -29.53 -5.27
N VAL A 303 8.46 -30.04 -6.18
CA VAL A 303 8.47 -29.69 -7.60
C VAL A 303 7.17 -30.05 -8.32
N ASN A 304 6.43 -31.07 -7.80
CA ASN A 304 5.16 -31.57 -8.31
C ASN A 304 3.94 -31.10 -7.50
N SER A 305 4.10 -30.06 -6.70
CA SER A 305 2.95 -29.45 -6.00
C SER A 305 1.94 -28.97 -7.04
N LYS A 306 0.65 -29.28 -6.82
CA LYS A 306 -0.44 -28.89 -7.73
C LYS A 306 -1.30 -27.81 -7.10
N GLY A 307 -1.67 -26.82 -7.91
CA GLY A 307 -2.70 -25.83 -7.61
C GLY A 307 -4.09 -26.47 -7.62
N SER A 308 -5.12 -25.68 -7.32
CA SER A 308 -6.53 -26.11 -7.33
C SER A 308 -7.02 -26.49 -8.74
N ASP A 309 -6.39 -25.97 -9.78
CA ASP A 309 -6.62 -26.29 -11.18
C ASP A 309 -5.87 -27.54 -11.66
N GLY A 310 -5.16 -28.23 -10.77
CA GLY A 310 -4.32 -29.40 -11.05
C GLY A 310 -2.98 -29.10 -11.71
N ARG A 311 -2.66 -27.83 -11.97
CA ARG A 311 -1.40 -27.43 -12.60
C ARG A 311 -0.27 -27.33 -11.58
N GLY A 312 0.90 -27.82 -11.95
CA GLY A 312 2.14 -27.65 -11.19
C GLY A 312 3.03 -26.54 -11.78
N PRO A 313 4.16 -26.24 -11.12
CA PRO A 313 5.12 -25.26 -11.62
C PRO A 313 5.60 -25.50 -13.05
N LEU A 314 5.75 -26.76 -13.47
CA LEU A 314 6.11 -27.13 -14.84
C LEU A 314 5.05 -26.72 -15.86
N HIS A 315 3.77 -26.94 -15.55
CA HIS A 315 2.66 -26.52 -16.42
C HIS A 315 2.65 -25.01 -16.61
N ILE A 316 2.85 -24.26 -15.53
CA ILE A 316 2.90 -22.79 -15.55
C ILE A 316 4.09 -22.32 -16.40
N ALA A 317 5.27 -22.89 -16.21
CA ALA A 317 6.45 -22.53 -16.97
C ALA A 317 6.24 -22.76 -18.48
N ILE A 318 5.65 -23.89 -18.87
CA ILE A 318 5.36 -24.21 -20.28
C ILE A 318 4.31 -23.24 -20.85
N ALA A 319 3.22 -23.00 -20.12
CA ALA A 319 2.16 -22.10 -20.56
C ALA A 319 2.65 -20.66 -20.78
N ASN A 320 3.65 -20.21 -20.01
CA ASN A 320 4.25 -18.90 -20.15
C ASN A 320 5.43 -18.87 -21.14
N GLY A 321 5.75 -19.99 -21.78
CA GLY A 321 6.88 -20.07 -22.71
C GLY A 321 8.27 -20.07 -22.05
N ASN A 322 8.35 -20.22 -20.72
CA ASN A 322 9.59 -20.20 -19.95
C ASN A 322 10.32 -21.55 -20.05
N MET A 323 10.81 -21.89 -21.26
CA MET A 323 11.38 -23.21 -21.54
C MET A 323 12.62 -23.54 -20.72
N ASP A 324 13.44 -22.56 -20.38
CA ASP A 324 14.60 -22.74 -19.51
C ASP A 324 14.19 -23.18 -18.10
N ILE A 325 13.09 -22.62 -17.58
CA ILE A 325 12.49 -23.00 -16.30
C ILE A 325 11.89 -24.38 -16.40
N ALA A 326 11.14 -24.67 -17.49
CA ALA A 326 10.57 -25.99 -17.72
C ALA A 326 11.66 -27.09 -17.72
N ASN A 327 12.76 -26.85 -18.42
CA ASN A 327 13.91 -27.77 -18.44
C ASN A 327 14.57 -27.90 -17.06
N LEU A 328 14.70 -26.82 -16.32
CA LEU A 328 15.22 -26.84 -14.95
C LEU A 328 14.32 -27.68 -14.04
N LEU A 329 13.00 -27.47 -14.07
CA LEU A 329 12.02 -28.21 -13.26
C LEU A 329 12.04 -29.71 -13.61
N LYS A 330 12.04 -30.06 -14.91
CA LYS A 330 12.17 -31.45 -15.36
C LYS A 330 13.43 -32.12 -14.84
N LYS A 331 14.58 -31.41 -14.85
CA LYS A 331 15.84 -31.91 -14.27
C LYS A 331 15.72 -32.26 -12.78
N HIS A 332 14.79 -31.61 -12.08
CA HIS A 332 14.50 -31.88 -10.66
C HIS A 332 13.29 -32.80 -10.45
N GLY A 333 12.86 -33.54 -11.47
CA GLY A 333 11.79 -34.54 -11.38
C GLY A 333 10.37 -33.96 -11.50
N ALA A 334 10.20 -32.81 -12.16
CA ALA A 334 8.86 -32.33 -12.46
C ALA A 334 8.20 -33.17 -13.56
N GLU A 335 6.95 -33.54 -13.31
CA GLU A 335 6.07 -34.29 -14.20
C GLU A 335 4.89 -33.40 -14.66
N LEU A 336 4.27 -33.75 -15.82
CA LEU A 336 3.09 -33.04 -16.35
C LEU A 336 1.80 -33.58 -15.75
#